data_807ce06f862b9dd969877bdb8ad00f53
#
_entry.id   807ce06f862b9dd969877bdb8ad00f53
#
_cell.length_a   1.000
_cell.length_b   1.000
_cell.length_c   1.000
_cell.angle_alpha   90.00
_cell.angle_beta   90.00
_cell.angle_gamma   90.00
#
_symmetry.space_group_name_H-M   'P 1'
#
loop_
_entity.id
_entity.type
_entity.pdbx_description
1 polymer ?
#
loop_
_entity_poly.entity_id
_entity_poly.type
_entity_poly.pdbx_seq_one_letter_code
_entity_poly.pdbx_strand_id
1 'polypeptide(L)'
;GSEMCIRDRHNEANGERNQDGPDYNYSWNCGTEGPSRKRSVMTLRKNQMKNAFLLLLLSQGTPCILAGDEFGNTQDGNNNVYCQDNETAWLNWGRQKSYEDLFRFVKRLIALRKSNPVFHQRQALLGLDRTACGIPDVSYHGESAWQVQDAVVSRQLGVLYSWEDTFWFVAYNMHWEAHEFALPALKKEMKWYQVAGTEEMPDEAECLKEQKMIEVKARTIILLQGR
;
A
#
# COMPACT_ATOMS: atom_id res chain seq x y z
N GLY A 1 13.38 2.01 -5.12
CA GLY A 1 13.19 0.63 -4.76
C GLY A 1 12.63 0.44 -3.36
N SER A 2 12.04 -0.69 -3.11
CA SER A 2 11.44 -1.05 -1.82
C SER A 2 12.48 -1.56 -0.81
N GLU A 3 13.65 -0.92 -0.73
CA GLU A 3 14.68 -1.34 0.24
C GLU A 3 14.23 -1.06 1.67
N MET A 4 13.73 -2.10 2.35
CA MET A 4 13.25 -2.04 3.73
C MET A 4 14.26 -2.58 4.75
N CYS A 5 15.45 -2.89 4.31
CA CYS A 5 16.49 -3.44 5.17
C CYS A 5 17.63 -2.46 5.39
N ILE A 6 17.99 -1.73 4.35
CA ILE A 6 19.19 -0.89 4.30
C ILE A 6 18.76 0.53 3.95
N ARG A 7 19.16 1.47 4.79
CA ARG A 7 18.90 2.90 4.59
C ARG A 7 20.18 3.63 4.13
N ASP A 8 21.30 3.20 4.62
CA ASP A 8 22.58 3.81 4.28
C ASP A 8 22.97 3.48 2.83
N ARG A 9 23.62 4.42 2.15
CA ARG A 9 24.07 4.25 0.78
C ARG A 9 25.35 3.44 0.75
N HIS A 10 25.38 2.39 -0.07
CA HIS A 10 26.51 1.48 -0.29
C HIS A 10 26.86 1.39 -1.78
N ASN A 11 27.35 2.51 -2.35
CA ASN A 11 27.75 2.61 -3.76
C ASN A 11 29.26 2.44 -3.99
N GLU A 12 30.00 1.91 -3.02
CA GLU A 12 31.47 1.76 -3.11
C GLU A 12 31.87 0.94 -4.34
N ALA A 13 31.09 -0.08 -4.70
CA ALA A 13 31.33 -0.92 -5.88
C ALA A 13 31.27 -0.16 -7.21
N ASN A 14 30.65 1.03 -7.24
CA ASN A 14 30.52 1.85 -8.45
C ASN A 14 31.79 2.63 -8.79
N GLY A 15 32.77 2.68 -7.89
CA GLY A 15 34.04 3.37 -8.13
C GLY A 15 34.03 4.89 -7.93
N GLU A 16 32.87 5.46 -7.56
CA GLU A 16 32.66 6.91 -7.39
C GLU A 16 32.78 7.34 -5.90
N ARG A 17 33.55 6.61 -5.10
CA ARG A 17 33.81 6.89 -3.67
C ARG A 17 32.52 7.02 -2.83
N ASN A 18 31.47 6.27 -3.19
CA ASN A 18 30.15 6.35 -2.56
C ASN A 18 29.50 7.74 -2.63
N GLN A 19 29.80 8.53 -3.68
CA GLN A 19 29.28 9.88 -3.86
C GLN A 19 28.25 10.01 -4.99
N ASP A 20 28.05 8.95 -5.75
CA ASP A 20 27.06 8.87 -6.82
C ASP A 20 25.66 8.51 -6.30
N GLY A 21 24.67 8.72 -7.15
CA GLY A 21 23.27 8.53 -6.78
C GLY A 21 22.69 9.65 -5.91
N PRO A 22 21.39 9.56 -5.53
CA PRO A 22 20.76 10.59 -4.71
C PRO A 22 21.29 10.60 -3.28
N ASP A 23 21.52 11.81 -2.73
CA ASP A 23 21.97 12.00 -1.35
C ASP A 23 20.84 11.88 -0.32
N TYR A 24 19.59 12.12 -0.73
CA TYR A 24 18.43 12.01 0.15
C TYR A 24 17.85 10.60 0.10
N ASN A 25 17.45 10.10 1.26
CA ASN A 25 16.82 8.79 1.40
C ASN A 25 15.59 8.89 2.31
N TYR A 26 14.42 8.63 1.73
CA TYR A 26 13.13 8.61 2.45
C TYR A 26 12.73 7.21 2.91
N SER A 27 13.55 6.19 2.64
CA SER A 27 13.29 4.82 3.10
C SER A 27 13.40 4.70 4.63
N TRP A 28 12.80 3.65 5.16
CA TRP A 28 12.84 3.33 6.57
C TRP A 28 13.28 1.88 6.78
N ASN A 29 14.37 1.67 7.50
CA ASN A 29 14.91 0.34 7.82
C ASN A 29 14.12 -0.40 8.93
N CYS A 30 13.00 0.18 9.39
CA CYS A 30 12.16 -0.36 10.46
C CYS A 30 12.90 -0.53 11.81
N GLY A 31 13.85 0.37 12.07
CA GLY A 31 14.57 0.47 13.34
C GLY A 31 15.81 -0.45 13.45
N THR A 32 16.22 -1.10 12.36
CA THR A 32 17.43 -1.92 12.35
C THR A 32 18.06 -1.85 10.97
N GLU A 33 19.33 -1.42 10.89
CA GLU A 33 20.07 -1.39 9.65
C GLU A 33 20.46 -2.81 9.21
N GLY A 34 20.33 -3.10 7.92
CA GLY A 34 20.70 -4.39 7.33
C GLY A 34 19.81 -5.57 7.71
N PRO A 35 20.26 -6.80 7.47
CA PRO A 35 19.51 -8.02 7.76
C PRO A 35 19.19 -8.16 9.24
N SER A 36 18.00 -8.66 9.57
CA SER A 36 17.55 -8.91 10.95
C SER A 36 16.89 -10.27 11.09
N ARG A 37 17.10 -10.91 12.23
CA ARG A 37 16.40 -12.14 12.64
C ARG A 37 15.28 -11.87 13.65
N LYS A 38 15.12 -10.62 14.11
CA LYS A 38 14.06 -10.26 15.03
C LYS A 38 12.70 -10.32 14.34
N ARG A 39 11.79 -11.18 14.84
CA ARG A 39 10.47 -11.40 14.25
C ARG A 39 9.67 -10.10 14.12
N SER A 40 9.70 -9.24 15.15
CA SER A 40 8.98 -7.95 15.13
C SER A 40 9.46 -7.03 13.98
N VAL A 41 10.78 -6.96 13.75
CA VAL A 41 11.36 -6.16 12.66
C VAL A 41 10.95 -6.73 11.31
N MET A 42 11.05 -8.06 11.14
CA MET A 42 10.71 -8.72 9.87
C MET A 42 9.21 -8.60 9.55
N THR A 43 8.34 -8.74 10.56
CA THR A 43 6.90 -8.52 10.39
C THR A 43 6.61 -7.08 9.98
N LEU A 44 7.22 -6.10 10.66
CA LEU A 44 7.04 -4.69 10.33
C LEU A 44 7.51 -4.38 8.90
N ARG A 45 8.67 -4.88 8.48
CA ARG A 45 9.18 -4.72 7.12
C ARG A 45 8.22 -5.29 6.08
N LYS A 46 7.73 -6.52 6.28
CA LYS A 46 6.74 -7.13 5.38
C LYS A 46 5.44 -6.32 5.32
N ASN A 47 4.96 -5.83 6.44
CA ASN A 47 3.75 -4.99 6.48
C ASN A 47 3.96 -3.67 5.74
N GLN A 48 5.14 -3.03 5.87
CA GLN A 48 5.42 -1.80 5.13
C GLN A 48 5.54 -2.04 3.61
N MET A 49 6.10 -3.16 3.17
CA MET A 49 6.09 -3.55 1.76
C MET A 49 4.65 -3.76 1.25
N LYS A 50 3.80 -4.46 2.00
CA LYS A 50 2.38 -4.62 1.65
C LYS A 50 1.65 -3.28 1.60
N ASN A 51 1.92 -2.36 2.55
CA ASN A 51 1.37 -0.99 2.53
C ASN A 51 1.76 -0.26 1.25
N ALA A 52 3.03 -0.33 0.83
CA ALA A 52 3.50 0.30 -0.41
C ALA A 52 2.76 -0.25 -1.64
N PHE A 53 2.55 -1.56 -1.71
CA PHE A 53 1.77 -2.17 -2.80
C PHE A 53 0.28 -1.82 -2.75
N LEU A 54 -0.33 -1.74 -1.56
CA LEU A 54 -1.71 -1.27 -1.41
C LEU A 54 -1.85 0.18 -1.89
N LEU A 55 -0.97 1.07 -1.43
CA LEU A 55 -0.94 2.47 -1.88
C LEU A 55 -0.81 2.56 -3.41
N LEU A 56 0.15 1.84 -3.99
CA LEU A 56 0.42 1.89 -5.43
C LEU A 56 -0.73 1.32 -6.25
N LEU A 57 -1.22 0.13 -5.90
CA LEU A 57 -2.18 -0.61 -6.72
C LEU A 57 -3.64 -0.14 -6.53
N LEU A 58 -3.96 0.54 -5.43
CA LEU A 58 -5.27 1.14 -5.20
C LEU A 58 -5.35 2.61 -5.64
N SER A 59 -4.23 3.21 -6.04
CA SER A 59 -4.20 4.57 -6.58
C SER A 59 -4.57 4.59 -8.07
N GLN A 60 -5.09 5.72 -8.54
CA GLN A 60 -5.33 5.96 -9.97
C GLN A 60 -4.01 6.07 -10.75
N GLY A 61 -4.10 5.96 -12.08
CA GLY A 61 -2.95 6.03 -12.97
C GLY A 61 -2.31 4.67 -13.23
N THR A 62 -1.14 4.67 -13.85
CA THR A 62 -0.40 3.46 -14.21
C THR A 62 0.59 3.09 -13.10
N PRO A 63 0.42 1.95 -12.42
CA PRO A 63 1.38 1.53 -11.41
C PRO A 63 2.72 1.14 -12.05
N CYS A 64 3.82 1.61 -11.47
CA CYS A 64 5.17 1.26 -11.87
C CYS A 64 5.86 0.53 -10.71
N ILE A 65 6.32 -0.68 -10.96
CA ILE A 65 6.96 -1.56 -9.99
C ILE A 65 8.37 -1.88 -10.50
N LEU A 66 9.38 -1.72 -9.65
CA LEU A 66 10.71 -2.23 -9.94
C LEU A 66 10.67 -3.77 -9.88
N ALA A 67 11.19 -4.43 -10.92
CA ALA A 67 11.23 -5.88 -10.97
C ALA A 67 11.93 -6.46 -9.73
N GLY A 68 11.27 -7.41 -9.06
CA GLY A 68 11.76 -8.02 -7.84
C GLY A 68 11.19 -7.43 -6.53
N ASP A 69 10.61 -6.23 -6.55
CA ASP A 69 9.98 -5.65 -5.36
C ASP A 69 8.88 -6.58 -4.81
N GLU A 70 8.14 -7.27 -5.68
CA GLU A 70 7.08 -8.21 -5.34
C GLU A 70 7.53 -9.45 -4.57
N PHE A 71 8.83 -9.72 -4.53
CA PHE A 71 9.43 -10.76 -3.68
C PHE A 71 10.60 -10.25 -2.83
N GLY A 72 10.61 -8.94 -2.57
CA GLY A 72 11.55 -8.29 -1.65
C GLY A 72 13.00 -8.35 -2.12
N ASN A 73 13.27 -8.18 -3.42
CA ASN A 73 14.64 -8.05 -3.93
C ASN A 73 15.38 -6.89 -3.27
N THR A 74 16.68 -6.95 -3.21
CA THR A 74 17.55 -5.93 -2.61
C THR A 74 18.76 -5.69 -3.52
N GLN A 75 19.25 -4.46 -3.50
CA GLN A 75 20.49 -4.05 -4.14
C GLN A 75 21.59 -3.81 -3.08
N ASP A 76 21.39 -4.36 -1.86
CA ASP A 76 22.31 -4.28 -0.73
C ASP A 76 22.74 -2.84 -0.37
N GLY A 77 21.81 -1.88 -0.53
CA GLY A 77 22.05 -0.46 -0.25
C GLY A 77 22.70 0.33 -1.38
N ASN A 78 22.99 -0.30 -2.51
CA ASN A 78 23.42 0.43 -3.70
C ASN A 78 22.19 1.09 -4.36
N ASN A 79 22.12 2.42 -4.35
CA ASN A 79 21.02 3.17 -4.91
C ASN A 79 21.27 3.68 -6.34
N ASN A 80 22.36 3.23 -6.99
CA ASN A 80 22.76 3.63 -8.35
C ASN A 80 23.47 2.50 -9.11
N VAL A 81 22.80 1.38 -9.31
CA VAL A 81 23.37 0.13 -9.86
C VAL A 81 23.64 0.16 -11.38
N TYR A 82 23.55 1.32 -12.04
CA TYR A 82 23.62 1.44 -13.50
C TYR A 82 24.88 0.80 -14.13
N CYS A 83 26.01 0.78 -13.42
CA CYS A 83 27.29 0.24 -13.90
C CYS A 83 27.55 -1.19 -13.39
N GLN A 84 26.61 -1.80 -12.64
CA GLN A 84 26.78 -3.13 -12.06
C GLN A 84 26.14 -4.19 -12.95
N ASP A 85 26.93 -5.09 -13.51
CA ASP A 85 26.46 -6.30 -14.19
C ASP A 85 26.84 -7.53 -13.38
N ASN A 86 26.30 -7.61 -12.15
CA ASN A 86 26.59 -8.65 -11.16
C ASN A 86 25.42 -8.82 -10.19
N GLU A 87 25.63 -9.61 -9.14
CA GLU A 87 24.61 -9.95 -8.14
C GLU A 87 23.99 -8.73 -7.44
N THR A 88 24.66 -7.58 -7.39
CA THR A 88 24.11 -6.34 -6.83
C THR A 88 22.90 -5.84 -7.64
N ALA A 89 22.98 -5.94 -8.98
CA ALA A 89 21.93 -5.50 -9.89
C ALA A 89 20.98 -6.63 -10.32
N TRP A 90 21.45 -7.87 -10.31
CA TRP A 90 20.64 -9.00 -10.77
C TRP A 90 19.53 -9.35 -9.79
N LEU A 91 18.43 -9.90 -10.32
CA LEU A 91 17.32 -10.38 -9.49
C LEU A 91 17.71 -11.68 -8.77
N ASN A 92 17.64 -11.67 -7.46
CA ASN A 92 17.84 -12.88 -6.66
C ASN A 92 16.53 -13.68 -6.57
N TRP A 93 16.30 -14.57 -7.53
CA TRP A 93 15.12 -15.43 -7.60
C TRP A 93 14.94 -16.36 -6.39
N GLY A 94 16.01 -16.66 -5.65
CA GLY A 94 15.94 -17.43 -4.41
C GLY A 94 15.10 -16.75 -3.33
N ARG A 95 14.96 -15.43 -3.38
CA ARG A 95 14.14 -14.66 -2.42
C ARG A 95 12.64 -14.90 -2.60
N GLN A 96 12.19 -15.27 -3.80
CA GLN A 96 10.77 -15.57 -4.06
C GLN A 96 10.22 -16.62 -3.08
N LYS A 97 10.99 -17.66 -2.77
CA LYS A 97 10.58 -18.68 -1.79
C LYS A 97 10.44 -18.10 -0.37
N SER A 98 11.35 -17.20 0.02
CA SER A 98 11.36 -16.58 1.35
C SER A 98 10.27 -15.51 1.53
N TYR A 99 9.80 -14.93 0.42
CA TYR A 99 8.78 -13.89 0.37
C TYR A 99 7.53 -14.35 -0.41
N GLU A 100 7.25 -15.65 -0.43
CA GLU A 100 6.11 -16.22 -1.15
C GLU A 100 4.77 -15.59 -0.73
N ASP A 101 4.63 -15.26 0.56
CA ASP A 101 3.46 -14.57 1.10
C ASP A 101 3.27 -13.17 0.49
N LEU A 102 4.36 -12.40 0.35
CA LEU A 102 4.33 -11.09 -0.30
C LEU A 102 4.01 -11.24 -1.80
N PHE A 103 4.68 -12.15 -2.48
CA PHE A 103 4.47 -12.39 -3.91
C PHE A 103 3.01 -12.77 -4.22
N ARG A 104 2.43 -13.67 -3.42
CA ARG A 104 1.02 -14.06 -3.53
C ARG A 104 0.08 -12.87 -3.27
N PHE A 105 0.39 -12.07 -2.25
CA PHE A 105 -0.36 -10.87 -1.92
C PHE A 105 -0.38 -9.87 -3.10
N VAL A 106 0.78 -9.58 -3.69
CA VAL A 106 0.90 -8.67 -4.84
C VAL A 106 0.13 -9.20 -6.06
N LYS A 107 0.24 -10.50 -6.37
CA LYS A 107 -0.54 -11.12 -7.45
C LYS A 107 -2.04 -10.94 -7.26
N ARG A 108 -2.55 -11.14 -6.04
CA ARG A 108 -3.97 -10.97 -5.72
C ARG A 108 -4.41 -9.51 -5.83
N LEU A 109 -3.58 -8.56 -5.38
CA LEU A 109 -3.85 -7.13 -5.55
C LEU A 109 -3.89 -6.71 -7.01
N ILE A 110 -2.99 -7.21 -7.85
CA ILE A 110 -2.99 -6.96 -9.30
C ILE A 110 -4.29 -7.51 -9.91
N ALA A 111 -4.69 -8.73 -9.56
CA ALA A 111 -5.94 -9.33 -10.03
C ALA A 111 -7.15 -8.49 -9.59
N LEU A 112 -7.21 -8.07 -8.33
CA LEU A 112 -8.25 -7.21 -7.79
C LEU A 112 -8.33 -5.87 -8.55
N ARG A 113 -7.20 -5.20 -8.78
CA ARG A 113 -7.15 -3.96 -9.55
C ARG A 113 -7.67 -4.17 -10.97
N LYS A 114 -7.22 -5.22 -11.65
CA LYS A 114 -7.63 -5.52 -13.03
C LYS A 114 -9.12 -5.81 -13.16
N SER A 115 -9.72 -6.47 -12.19
CA SER A 115 -11.15 -6.79 -12.18
C SER A 115 -12.07 -5.65 -11.75
N ASN A 116 -11.51 -4.55 -11.21
CA ASN A 116 -12.28 -3.43 -10.71
C ASN A 116 -11.89 -2.11 -11.38
N PRO A 117 -12.64 -1.67 -12.41
CA PRO A 117 -12.35 -0.45 -13.18
C PRO A 117 -12.25 0.82 -12.33
N VAL A 118 -12.86 0.85 -11.15
CA VAL A 118 -12.82 1.99 -10.23
C VAL A 118 -11.38 2.41 -9.86
N PHE A 119 -10.41 1.48 -9.84
CA PHE A 119 -9.01 1.77 -9.51
C PHE A 119 -8.14 2.21 -10.69
N HIS A 120 -8.65 2.13 -11.93
CA HIS A 120 -7.88 2.45 -13.14
C HIS A 120 -8.71 3.17 -14.18
N GLN A 121 -9.40 4.22 -13.75
CA GLN A 121 -10.21 5.06 -14.64
C GLN A 121 -9.33 5.76 -15.68
N ARG A 122 -9.86 5.89 -16.91
CA ARG A 122 -9.19 6.62 -18.01
C ARG A 122 -9.22 8.13 -17.81
N GLN A 123 -10.23 8.62 -17.11
CA GLN A 123 -10.42 10.04 -16.81
C GLN A 123 -10.09 10.32 -15.34
N ALA A 124 -9.58 11.51 -15.07
CA ALA A 124 -9.33 11.96 -13.71
C ALA A 124 -10.63 11.96 -12.88
N LEU A 125 -10.53 11.53 -11.63
CA LEU A 125 -11.62 11.66 -10.67
C LEU A 125 -11.73 13.13 -10.24
N LEU A 126 -12.94 13.65 -10.15
CA LEU A 126 -13.19 15.10 -9.94
C LEU A 126 -13.92 15.38 -8.62
N GLY A 127 -14.28 14.39 -7.83
CA GLY A 127 -15.12 14.58 -6.66
C GLY A 127 -16.57 14.91 -7.01
N LEU A 128 -17.03 14.46 -8.18
CA LEU A 128 -18.39 14.69 -8.68
C LEU A 128 -19.16 13.37 -8.81
N ASP A 129 -20.45 13.43 -8.56
CA ASP A 129 -21.36 12.30 -8.81
C ASP A 129 -21.62 12.15 -10.31
N ARG A 130 -20.79 11.35 -11.00
CA ARG A 130 -20.87 11.14 -12.45
C ARG A 130 -21.88 10.12 -12.88
N THR A 131 -22.31 9.27 -11.95
CA THR A 131 -23.19 8.13 -12.25
C THR A 131 -24.59 8.30 -11.66
N ALA A 132 -24.88 9.48 -11.09
CA ALA A 132 -26.14 9.81 -10.41
C ALA A 132 -26.48 8.79 -9.29
N CYS A 133 -25.45 8.28 -8.63
CA CYS A 133 -25.60 7.34 -7.51
C CYS A 133 -25.77 8.02 -6.15
N GLY A 134 -25.63 9.35 -6.08
CA GLY A 134 -25.71 10.15 -4.86
C GLY A 134 -24.36 10.26 -4.12
N ILE A 135 -23.27 9.66 -4.66
CA ILE A 135 -21.94 9.64 -4.05
C ILE A 135 -20.91 10.09 -5.11
N PRO A 136 -19.97 11.01 -4.78
CA PRO A 136 -18.92 11.43 -5.68
C PRO A 136 -18.03 10.28 -6.15
N ASP A 137 -17.44 10.39 -7.35
CA ASP A 137 -16.50 9.41 -7.92
C ASP A 137 -15.27 9.19 -7.02
N VAL A 138 -14.89 10.21 -6.24
CA VAL A 138 -13.92 10.12 -5.14
C VAL A 138 -14.31 11.07 -4.03
N SER A 139 -14.14 10.63 -2.78
CA SER A 139 -14.25 11.50 -1.60
C SER A 139 -13.28 11.09 -0.51
N TYR A 140 -13.00 12.03 0.40
CA TYR A 140 -12.00 11.85 1.45
C TYR A 140 -12.65 11.93 2.82
N HIS A 141 -12.14 11.12 3.75
CA HIS A 141 -12.71 10.88 5.07
C HIS A 141 -11.60 10.79 6.11
N GLY A 142 -11.94 11.04 7.36
CA GLY A 142 -11.08 10.85 8.52
C GLY A 142 -11.77 10.03 9.59
N GLU A 143 -11.60 10.40 10.85
CA GLU A 143 -12.34 9.85 11.98
C GLU A 143 -13.85 10.08 11.84
N SER A 144 -14.22 11.17 11.17
CA SER A 144 -15.61 11.46 10.76
C SER A 144 -15.78 11.28 9.25
N ALA A 145 -16.89 10.69 8.85
CA ALA A 145 -17.22 10.56 7.43
C ALA A 145 -17.37 11.95 6.78
N TRP A 146 -16.89 12.11 5.55
CA TRP A 146 -16.96 13.35 4.76
C TRP A 146 -16.13 14.52 5.32
N GLN A 147 -15.30 14.28 6.32
CA GLN A 147 -14.41 15.29 6.91
C GLN A 147 -12.98 14.76 6.93
N VAL A 148 -12.06 15.53 6.42
CA VAL A 148 -10.62 15.23 6.48
C VAL A 148 -10.03 16.16 7.53
N GLN A 149 -9.39 15.58 8.55
CA GLN A 149 -8.52 16.34 9.44
C GLN A 149 -7.23 16.72 8.70
N ASP A 150 -6.47 17.67 9.22
CA ASP A 150 -5.19 18.04 8.64
C ASP A 150 -4.31 16.79 8.48
N ALA A 151 -4.21 16.32 7.25
CA ALA A 151 -3.55 15.05 6.92
C ALA A 151 -2.04 15.06 7.26
N VAL A 152 -1.44 16.22 7.37
CA VAL A 152 -0.03 16.36 7.78
C VAL A 152 0.17 15.95 9.23
N VAL A 153 -0.82 16.22 10.08
CA VAL A 153 -0.77 15.90 11.51
C VAL A 153 -1.35 14.53 11.80
N SER A 154 -2.50 14.20 11.19
CA SER A 154 -3.26 12.99 11.54
C SER A 154 -2.63 11.69 11.01
N ARG A 155 -1.90 11.74 9.89
CA ARG A 155 -1.35 10.55 9.19
C ARG A 155 -2.41 9.48 8.88
N GLN A 156 -3.65 9.90 8.74
CA GLN A 156 -4.81 9.08 8.50
C GLN A 156 -5.58 9.64 7.32
N LEU A 157 -6.09 8.74 6.48
CA LEU A 157 -6.91 9.11 5.34
C LEU A 157 -7.83 7.96 4.97
N GLY A 158 -9.14 8.22 4.93
CA GLY A 158 -10.11 7.37 4.25
C GLY A 158 -10.35 7.88 2.85
N VAL A 159 -10.34 7.01 1.85
CA VAL A 159 -10.68 7.34 0.47
C VAL A 159 -11.82 6.45 0.02
N LEU A 160 -12.95 7.07 -0.32
CA LEU A 160 -14.07 6.37 -0.94
C LEU A 160 -13.99 6.59 -2.45
N TYR A 161 -13.98 5.51 -3.19
CA TYR A 161 -14.17 5.48 -4.64
C TYR A 161 -15.58 4.97 -4.95
N SER A 162 -16.27 5.63 -5.87
CA SER A 162 -17.54 5.13 -6.38
C SER A 162 -17.54 5.09 -7.92
N TRP A 163 -18.12 4.03 -8.45
CA TRP A 163 -18.34 3.85 -9.86
C TRP A 163 -19.57 2.99 -10.09
N GLU A 164 -20.59 3.58 -10.70
CA GLU A 164 -21.92 2.95 -10.81
C GLU A 164 -22.46 2.55 -9.42
N ASP A 165 -22.82 1.30 -9.22
CA ASP A 165 -23.26 0.78 -7.92
C ASP A 165 -22.15 0.07 -7.13
N THR A 166 -20.89 0.37 -7.44
CA THR A 166 -19.71 -0.22 -6.77
C THR A 166 -19.03 0.81 -5.89
N PHE A 167 -18.87 0.51 -4.62
CA PHE A 167 -18.25 1.39 -3.62
C PHE A 167 -17.04 0.71 -3.01
N TRP A 168 -15.92 1.44 -2.94
CA TRP A 168 -14.68 0.96 -2.36
C TRP A 168 -14.13 1.98 -1.38
N PHE A 169 -13.93 1.57 -0.15
CA PHE A 169 -13.36 2.42 0.88
C PHE A 169 -11.98 1.90 1.28
N VAL A 170 -10.98 2.77 1.17
CA VAL A 170 -9.61 2.47 1.60
C VAL A 170 -9.30 3.29 2.82
N ALA A 171 -9.06 2.66 3.95
CA ALA A 171 -8.63 3.31 5.18
C ALA A 171 -7.11 3.18 5.33
N TYR A 172 -6.42 4.30 5.22
CA TYR A 172 -4.97 4.41 5.41
C TYR A 172 -4.68 4.92 6.82
N ASN A 173 -4.15 4.07 7.69
CA ASN A 173 -3.60 4.48 8.98
C ASN A 173 -2.07 4.35 8.95
N MET A 174 -1.37 5.46 8.69
CA MET A 174 0.10 5.52 8.74
C MET A 174 0.62 5.97 10.10
N HIS A 175 -0.28 6.21 11.07
CA HIS A 175 0.08 6.53 12.44
C HIS A 175 0.63 5.30 13.17
N TRP A 176 1.29 5.51 14.29
CA TRP A 176 1.85 4.42 15.13
C TRP A 176 0.87 3.89 16.17
N GLU A 177 -0.35 4.41 16.22
CA GLU A 177 -1.47 3.97 17.05
C GLU A 177 -2.63 3.51 16.19
N ALA A 178 -3.54 2.70 16.75
CA ALA A 178 -4.78 2.35 16.11
C ALA A 178 -5.74 3.54 16.10
N HIS A 179 -6.54 3.68 15.03
CA HIS A 179 -7.51 4.75 14.88
C HIS A 179 -8.84 4.22 14.32
N GLU A 180 -9.92 4.86 14.72
CA GLU A 180 -11.25 4.59 14.18
C GLU A 180 -11.51 5.46 12.95
N PHE A 181 -12.15 4.86 11.95
CA PHE A 181 -12.64 5.53 10.75
C PHE A 181 -14.16 5.37 10.67
N ALA A 182 -14.87 6.49 10.56
CA ALA A 182 -16.27 6.45 10.25
C ALA A 182 -16.47 6.03 8.78
N LEU A 183 -17.34 5.05 8.58
CA LEU A 183 -17.68 4.55 7.25
C LEU A 183 -18.82 5.37 6.64
N PRO A 184 -18.70 5.80 5.38
CA PRO A 184 -19.80 6.43 4.67
C PRO A 184 -21.04 5.50 4.62
N ALA A 185 -22.22 6.07 4.78
CA ALA A 185 -23.45 5.30 4.65
C ALA A 185 -23.63 4.82 3.21
N LEU A 186 -23.86 3.53 3.06
CA LEU A 186 -24.19 2.92 1.78
C LEU A 186 -25.68 3.04 1.47
N LYS A 187 -26.05 2.70 0.23
CA LYS A 187 -27.46 2.54 -0.17
C LYS A 187 -28.14 1.47 0.69
N LYS A 188 -29.46 1.55 0.79
CA LYS A 188 -30.28 0.57 1.53
C LYS A 188 -29.93 -0.87 1.09
N GLU A 189 -29.82 -1.76 2.06
CA GLU A 189 -29.47 -3.19 1.90
C GLU A 189 -28.01 -3.52 1.59
N MET A 190 -27.18 -2.53 1.23
CA MET A 190 -25.73 -2.74 1.04
C MET A 190 -25.01 -2.77 2.40
N LYS A 191 -23.90 -3.51 2.43
CA LYS A 191 -23.03 -3.65 3.60
C LYS A 191 -21.58 -3.52 3.20
N TRP A 192 -20.73 -3.15 4.16
CA TRP A 192 -19.29 -3.13 4.02
C TRP A 192 -18.70 -4.51 4.27
N TYR A 193 -17.80 -4.92 3.37
CA TYR A 193 -17.05 -6.18 3.45
C TYR A 193 -15.54 -5.87 3.37
N GLN A 194 -14.76 -6.49 4.24
CA GLN A 194 -13.30 -6.43 4.13
C GLN A 194 -12.83 -7.38 3.02
N VAL A 195 -12.06 -6.84 2.07
CA VAL A 195 -11.55 -7.57 0.90
C VAL A 195 -10.05 -7.77 0.98
N ALA A 196 -9.33 -6.79 1.50
CA ALA A 196 -7.88 -6.85 1.65
C ALA A 196 -7.42 -5.94 2.79
N GLY A 197 -6.23 -6.20 3.28
CA GLY A 197 -5.54 -5.34 4.24
C GLY A 197 -4.08 -5.72 4.36
N THR A 198 -3.32 -4.91 5.07
CA THR A 198 -1.90 -5.12 5.32
C THR A 198 -1.62 -6.46 6.01
N GLU A 199 -2.42 -6.78 7.02
CA GLU A 199 -2.21 -8.00 7.80
C GLU A 199 -2.73 -9.23 7.07
N GLU A 200 -3.88 -9.10 6.42
CA GLU A 200 -4.57 -10.22 5.79
C GLU A 200 -5.26 -9.82 4.48
N MET A 201 -5.42 -10.79 3.62
CA MET A 201 -6.22 -10.71 2.41
C MET A 201 -7.06 -11.98 2.36
N PRO A 202 -8.29 -11.97 2.91
CA PRO A 202 -9.14 -13.15 2.99
C PRO A 202 -9.45 -13.71 1.60
N ASP A 203 -9.68 -15.01 1.49
CA ASP A 203 -10.02 -15.64 0.21
C ASP A 203 -11.42 -15.24 -0.25
N GLU A 204 -12.33 -15.03 0.69
CA GLU A 204 -13.66 -14.48 0.49
C GLU A 204 -13.82 -13.20 1.31
N ALA A 205 -14.52 -12.21 0.73
CA ALA A 205 -14.75 -10.94 1.42
C ALA A 205 -15.59 -11.14 2.69
N GLU A 206 -15.13 -10.61 3.81
CA GLU A 206 -15.74 -10.76 5.12
C GLU A 206 -16.65 -9.59 5.46
N CYS A 207 -17.94 -9.88 5.76
CA CYS A 207 -18.88 -8.84 6.16
C CYS A 207 -18.48 -8.23 7.50
N LEU A 208 -18.35 -6.91 7.55
CA LEU A 208 -18.09 -6.23 8.81
C LEU A 208 -19.27 -6.40 9.78
N LYS A 209 -18.96 -6.62 11.07
CA LYS A 209 -19.95 -6.67 12.14
C LYS A 209 -20.51 -5.28 12.43
N GLU A 210 -19.66 -4.27 12.51
CA GLU A 210 -20.00 -2.87 12.64
C GLU A 210 -19.95 -2.19 11.26
N GLN A 211 -21.04 -1.52 10.87
CA GLN A 211 -21.19 -0.93 9.54
C GLN A 211 -20.99 0.58 9.50
N LYS A 212 -20.76 1.20 10.65
CA LYS A 212 -20.62 2.66 10.77
C LYS A 212 -19.19 3.09 11.02
N MET A 213 -18.42 2.23 11.65
CA MET A 213 -17.03 2.51 12.02
C MET A 213 -16.17 1.28 11.87
N ILE A 214 -14.87 1.49 11.64
CA ILE A 214 -13.86 0.43 11.64
C ILE A 214 -12.60 0.91 12.35
N GLU A 215 -12.07 0.08 13.26
CA GLU A 215 -10.76 0.29 13.83
C GLU A 215 -9.69 -0.22 12.85
N VAL A 216 -8.73 0.64 12.53
CA VAL A 216 -7.58 0.32 11.69
C VAL A 216 -6.33 0.38 12.55
N LYS A 217 -5.62 -0.74 12.65
CA LYS A 217 -4.41 -0.86 13.45
C LYS A 217 -3.31 0.10 12.99
N ALA A 218 -2.33 0.30 13.86
CA ALA A 218 -1.16 1.12 13.58
C ALA A 218 -0.43 0.66 12.32
N ARG A 219 -0.08 1.60 11.44
CA ARG A 219 0.70 1.35 10.21
C ARG A 219 0.08 0.28 9.32
N THR A 220 -1.25 0.30 9.19
CA THR A 220 -1.97 -0.64 8.33
C THR A 220 -2.95 0.08 7.39
N ILE A 221 -3.30 -0.62 6.33
CA ILE A 221 -4.30 -0.21 5.35
C ILE A 221 -5.36 -1.30 5.32
N ILE A 222 -6.62 -0.90 5.22
CA ILE A 222 -7.77 -1.81 5.02
C ILE A 222 -8.51 -1.38 3.76
N LEU A 223 -8.89 -2.35 2.95
CA LEU A 223 -9.75 -2.16 1.78
C LEU A 223 -11.10 -2.81 2.02
N LEU A 224 -12.15 -2.00 1.91
CA LEU A 224 -13.54 -2.44 2.02
C LEU A 224 -14.27 -2.30 0.69
N GLN A 225 -15.20 -3.20 0.46
CA GLN A 225 -16.15 -3.13 -0.65
C GLN A 225 -17.57 -2.98 -0.09
N GLY A 226 -18.29 -1.98 -0.59
CA GLY A 226 -19.73 -1.81 -0.34
C GLY A 226 -20.55 -2.56 -1.39
N ARG A 227 -21.33 -3.54 -0.96
CA ARG A 227 -22.20 -4.36 -1.82
C ARG A 227 -23.40 -4.91 -1.07
#